data_71897a7685177897a90efd7f267499de
#
_entry.id   71897a7685177897a90efd7f267499de
#
_cell.length_a   1.000
_cell.length_b   1.000
_cell.length_c   1.000
_cell.angle_alpha   90.00
_cell.angle_beta   90.00
_cell.angle_gamma   90.00
#
_symmetry.space_group_name_H-M   'P 1'
#
loop_
_entity.id
_entity.type
_entity.pdbx_description
1 polymer ?
#
loop_
_entity_poly.entity_id
_entity_poly.type
_entity_poly.pdbx_seq_one_letter_code
_entity_poly.pdbx_strand_id
1 'polypeptide(L)'
;MKSGVCLFLFFILPAPLTYSAAINSSEAVEIGGIKQWIKFQGVDDQAPVLLFLHGGPGNSVMSYADRFTKELQKHFIVVMWDQRESGQTAVLNKSPAALSVSLFVSDAVEVIKFLCNRFGQEKIYLVGHSWGGYLGLRVAAERPELLKGYFALSPMINQLESERISLKVLQDNAAKENNQKALSELAQVEVPFKNGTQLYYHRKWLSKLMNSTTPTLERVDQWSATWLTLFNEASRTNFLEFAPVLKCPVYFLIGSSDYQTYFKLAESYYQQVVCEEKKLSWFAHSAHNPHLTETAKFEELLIEIKNQKLKSEL
;
A
#
# COMPACT_ATOMS: atom_id res chain seq x y z
N MET A 1 -6.32 -75.28 -21.82
CA MET A 1 -5.83 -73.89 -21.76
C MET A 1 -6.68 -73.16 -20.73
N LYS A 2 -6.15 -72.89 -19.55
CA LYS A 2 -6.88 -72.14 -18.50
C LYS A 2 -6.28 -70.72 -18.49
N SER A 3 -7.11 -69.73 -18.90
CA SER A 3 -6.76 -68.31 -18.88
C SER A 3 -6.91 -67.76 -17.44
N GLY A 4 -5.81 -67.42 -16.81
CA GLY A 4 -5.82 -66.74 -15.53
C GLY A 4 -6.01 -65.24 -15.73
N VAL A 5 -7.09 -64.67 -15.17
CA VAL A 5 -7.32 -63.26 -15.10
C VAL A 5 -6.58 -62.71 -13.88
N CYS A 6 -5.57 -61.86 -14.12
CA CYS A 6 -4.86 -61.15 -13.06
C CYS A 6 -5.62 -59.88 -12.72
N LEU A 7 -6.24 -59.83 -11.52
CA LEU A 7 -6.94 -58.68 -11.00
C LEU A 7 -5.92 -57.73 -10.35
N PHE A 8 -5.62 -56.59 -10.99
CA PHE A 8 -4.77 -55.51 -10.37
C PHE A 8 -5.67 -54.68 -9.43
N LEU A 9 -5.48 -54.86 -8.13
CA LEU A 9 -6.04 -53.97 -7.10
C LEU A 9 -5.18 -52.68 -7.05
N PHE A 10 -5.76 -51.58 -7.55
CA PHE A 10 -5.18 -50.24 -7.30
C PHE A 10 -5.53 -49.82 -5.87
N PHE A 11 -4.52 -49.79 -4.99
CA PHE A 11 -4.62 -49.12 -3.70
C PHE A 11 -4.56 -47.62 -3.90
N ILE A 12 -5.70 -46.94 -3.78
CA ILE A 12 -5.76 -45.48 -3.66
C ILE A 12 -5.34 -45.17 -2.23
N LEU A 13 -4.09 -44.76 -2.07
CA LEU A 13 -3.63 -44.16 -0.80
C LEU A 13 -4.38 -42.83 -0.59
N PRO A 14 -5.01 -42.60 0.55
CA PRO A 14 -5.63 -41.31 0.84
C PRO A 14 -4.51 -40.24 0.83
N ALA A 15 -4.79 -39.12 0.14
CA ALA A 15 -3.89 -37.95 0.19
C ALA A 15 -3.69 -37.53 1.65
N PRO A 16 -2.48 -37.17 2.06
CA PRO A 16 -2.24 -36.72 3.42
C PRO A 16 -3.12 -35.49 3.70
N LEU A 17 -3.89 -35.53 4.78
CA LEU A 17 -4.59 -34.38 5.33
C LEU A 17 -3.51 -33.37 5.75
N THR A 18 -3.29 -32.35 4.92
CA THR A 18 -2.44 -31.22 5.30
C THR A 18 -3.19 -30.42 6.36
N TYR A 19 -2.78 -30.56 7.61
CA TYR A 19 -3.27 -29.68 8.67
C TYR A 19 -2.70 -28.29 8.42
N SER A 20 -3.58 -27.34 8.15
CA SER A 20 -3.25 -25.92 8.11
C SER A 20 -2.88 -25.43 9.51
N ALA A 21 -1.79 -24.69 9.62
CA ALA A 21 -1.29 -24.14 10.88
C ALA A 21 -1.47 -22.61 10.92
N ALA A 22 -1.82 -22.08 12.10
CA ALA A 22 -1.86 -20.64 12.29
C ALA A 22 -0.44 -20.06 12.30
N ILE A 23 -0.29 -18.88 11.67
CA ILE A 23 0.97 -18.13 11.66
C ILE A 23 0.80 -16.86 12.48
N ASN A 24 1.71 -16.63 13.42
CA ASN A 24 1.88 -15.34 14.11
C ASN A 24 3.36 -15.20 14.48
N SER A 25 4.14 -14.67 13.56
CA SER A 25 5.59 -14.54 13.73
C SER A 25 6.10 -13.26 13.10
N SER A 26 7.31 -12.88 13.47
CA SER A 26 8.04 -11.77 12.85
C SER A 26 9.52 -12.07 12.82
N GLU A 27 10.19 -11.62 11.78
CA GLU A 27 11.62 -11.87 11.60
C GLU A 27 12.30 -10.76 10.79
N ALA A 28 13.62 -10.72 10.88
CA ALA A 28 14.49 -9.88 10.07
C ALA A 28 14.94 -10.68 8.85
N VAL A 29 14.56 -10.24 7.66
CA VAL A 29 14.89 -10.87 6.37
C VAL A 29 15.90 -10.01 5.62
N GLU A 30 16.89 -10.62 4.97
CA GLU A 30 17.83 -9.91 4.10
C GLU A 30 17.11 -9.47 2.82
N ILE A 31 16.93 -8.18 2.64
CA ILE A 31 16.26 -7.55 1.49
C ILE A 31 17.08 -6.33 1.08
N GLY A 32 17.46 -6.27 -0.20
CA GLY A 32 18.24 -5.15 -0.74
C GLY A 32 19.54 -4.86 0.03
N GLY A 33 20.21 -5.93 0.52
CA GLY A 33 21.47 -5.87 1.23
C GLY A 33 21.40 -5.35 2.67
N ILE A 34 20.22 -5.30 3.27
CA ILE A 34 20.02 -5.00 4.71
C ILE A 34 18.95 -5.90 5.32
N LYS A 35 18.98 -6.07 6.65
CA LYS A 35 17.93 -6.79 7.37
C LYS A 35 16.68 -5.93 7.46
N GLN A 36 15.56 -6.35 6.90
CA GLN A 36 14.28 -5.67 6.97
C GLN A 36 13.26 -6.48 7.77
N TRP A 37 12.44 -5.82 8.58
CA TRP A 37 11.54 -6.46 9.50
C TRP A 37 10.20 -6.79 8.85
N ILE A 38 9.80 -8.05 8.94
CA ILE A 38 8.55 -8.56 8.36
C ILE A 38 7.76 -9.29 9.44
N LYS A 39 6.44 -9.05 9.52
CA LYS A 39 5.48 -9.71 10.41
C LYS A 39 4.49 -10.49 9.58
N PHE A 40 4.18 -11.72 10.00
CA PHE A 40 3.24 -12.64 9.35
C PHE A 40 2.12 -12.98 10.33
N GLN A 41 0.86 -12.89 9.89
CA GLN A 41 -0.31 -13.23 10.69
C GLN A 41 -1.37 -13.90 9.82
N GLY A 42 -1.93 -15.03 10.27
CA GLY A 42 -2.99 -15.76 9.60
C GLY A 42 -3.40 -17.01 10.37
N VAL A 43 -4.60 -17.48 10.16
CA VAL A 43 -5.12 -18.72 10.77
C VAL A 43 -4.83 -19.97 9.93
N ASP A 44 -4.36 -19.78 8.69
CA ASP A 44 -4.12 -20.83 7.71
C ASP A 44 -2.84 -20.48 6.92
N ASP A 45 -1.80 -21.32 7.05
CA ASP A 45 -0.51 -21.16 6.38
C ASP A 45 -0.56 -21.53 4.87
N GLN A 46 -1.70 -22.03 4.40
CA GLN A 46 -1.97 -22.29 2.98
C GLN A 46 -2.82 -21.19 2.33
N ALA A 47 -3.29 -20.21 3.13
CA ALA A 47 -4.09 -19.09 2.62
C ALA A 47 -3.27 -18.21 1.65
N PRO A 48 -3.91 -17.49 0.72
CA PRO A 48 -3.21 -16.53 -0.14
C PRO A 48 -2.46 -15.46 0.66
N VAL A 49 -1.25 -15.11 0.22
CA VAL A 49 -0.46 -14.02 0.84
C VAL A 49 -1.04 -12.66 0.46
N LEU A 50 -1.18 -11.77 1.44
CA LEU A 50 -1.54 -10.36 1.30
C LEU A 50 -0.45 -9.49 1.92
N LEU A 51 0.39 -8.87 1.08
CA LEU A 51 1.42 -7.92 1.53
C LEU A 51 0.86 -6.51 1.60
N PHE A 52 1.06 -5.83 2.73
CA PHE A 52 0.70 -4.43 2.93
C PHE A 52 1.93 -3.52 2.85
N LEU A 53 1.94 -2.60 1.89
CA LEU A 53 2.93 -1.52 1.75
C LEU A 53 2.41 -0.28 2.47
N HIS A 54 3.07 0.09 3.57
CA HIS A 54 2.69 1.26 4.37
C HIS A 54 2.98 2.58 3.66
N GLY A 55 2.28 3.63 4.10
CA GLY A 55 2.43 4.99 3.61
C GLY A 55 3.63 5.75 4.19
N GLY A 56 3.65 7.03 3.97
CA GLY A 56 4.67 7.96 4.40
C GLY A 56 5.34 8.67 3.21
N PRO A 57 6.57 8.30 2.79
CA PRO A 57 7.42 7.17 3.24
C PRO A 57 7.72 7.18 4.74
N GLY A 58 8.11 6.02 5.28
CA GLY A 58 8.61 5.90 6.64
C GLY A 58 7.58 5.71 7.76
N ASN A 59 6.27 5.61 7.45
CA ASN A 59 5.21 5.47 8.46
C ASN A 59 4.83 4.00 8.68
N SER A 60 5.64 3.28 9.49
CA SER A 60 5.32 1.89 9.90
C SER A 60 3.91 1.77 10.48
N VAL A 61 3.23 0.69 10.11
CA VAL A 61 1.88 0.35 10.61
C VAL A 61 1.89 -0.79 11.62
N MET A 62 3.05 -1.36 11.95
CA MET A 62 3.22 -2.56 12.78
C MET A 62 2.46 -2.48 14.10
N SER A 63 2.46 -1.32 14.78
CA SER A 63 1.89 -1.14 16.10
C SER A 63 0.36 -1.12 16.13
N TYR A 64 -0.29 -0.89 14.99
CA TYR A 64 -1.75 -0.76 14.90
C TYR A 64 -2.38 -1.54 13.74
N ALA A 65 -1.61 -2.38 13.05
CA ALA A 65 -2.08 -3.17 11.91
C ALA A 65 -3.31 -4.02 12.24
N ASP A 66 -3.36 -4.60 13.43
CA ASP A 66 -4.49 -5.44 13.90
C ASP A 66 -5.84 -4.69 13.91
N ARG A 67 -5.82 -3.35 13.90
CA ARG A 67 -7.04 -2.54 13.82
C ARG A 67 -7.78 -2.66 12.49
N PHE A 68 -7.09 -3.06 11.42
CA PHE A 68 -7.65 -3.13 10.06
C PHE A 68 -7.30 -4.41 9.31
N THR A 69 -6.77 -5.42 10.02
CA THR A 69 -6.38 -6.70 9.40
C THR A 69 -6.95 -7.91 10.12
N LYS A 70 -7.70 -7.72 11.21
CA LYS A 70 -8.15 -8.82 12.07
C LYS A 70 -9.05 -9.82 11.32
N GLU A 71 -9.97 -9.33 10.50
CA GLU A 71 -10.80 -10.20 9.66
C GLU A 71 -10.00 -10.75 8.48
N LEU A 72 -9.10 -9.96 7.89
CA LEU A 72 -8.25 -10.41 6.79
C LEU A 72 -7.38 -11.61 7.18
N GLN A 73 -6.88 -11.67 8.43
CA GLN A 73 -6.08 -12.79 8.96
C GLN A 73 -6.81 -14.14 8.93
N LYS A 74 -8.14 -14.14 8.84
CA LYS A 74 -8.94 -15.37 8.68
C LYS A 74 -8.97 -15.89 7.23
N HIS A 75 -8.55 -15.06 6.28
CA HIS A 75 -8.69 -15.32 4.84
C HIS A 75 -7.38 -15.23 4.07
N PHE A 76 -6.34 -14.66 4.69
CA PHE A 76 -5.03 -14.42 4.10
C PHE A 76 -3.92 -14.69 5.11
N ILE A 77 -2.73 -14.97 4.62
CA ILE A 77 -1.50 -14.71 5.34
C ILE A 77 -1.22 -13.22 5.18
N VAL A 78 -1.59 -12.42 6.17
CA VAL A 78 -1.38 -10.97 6.18
C VAL A 78 0.07 -10.69 6.53
N VAL A 79 0.76 -9.98 5.66
CA VAL A 79 2.18 -9.64 5.81
C VAL A 79 2.33 -8.13 5.93
N MET A 80 2.93 -7.69 7.04
CA MET A 80 3.35 -6.31 7.25
C MET A 80 4.85 -6.22 7.11
N TRP A 81 5.33 -5.21 6.38
CA TRP A 81 6.74 -4.97 6.14
C TRP A 81 7.12 -3.56 6.56
N ASP A 82 8.08 -3.44 7.49
CA ASP A 82 8.76 -2.18 7.77
C ASP A 82 9.81 -1.94 6.70
N GLN A 83 9.51 -1.00 5.81
CA GLN A 83 10.40 -0.60 4.72
C GLN A 83 11.71 -0.01 5.27
N ARG A 84 12.73 0.14 4.40
CA ARG A 84 14.00 0.85 4.75
C ARG A 84 13.74 2.08 5.59
N GLU A 85 14.62 2.37 6.56
CA GLU A 85 14.58 3.54 7.45
C GLU A 85 13.23 3.73 8.18
N SER A 86 12.38 2.68 8.26
CA SER A 86 11.12 2.74 8.99
C SER A 86 11.01 1.66 10.07
N GLY A 87 10.23 1.95 11.11
CA GLY A 87 9.87 1.00 12.16
C GLY A 87 11.06 0.22 12.73
N GLN A 88 10.88 -1.09 12.88
CA GLN A 88 11.93 -1.98 13.40
C GLN A 88 13.12 -2.12 12.45
N THR A 89 12.91 -1.99 11.13
CA THR A 89 14.01 -1.99 10.15
C THR A 89 15.02 -0.88 10.43
N ALA A 90 14.56 0.33 10.75
CA ALA A 90 15.42 1.45 11.10
C ALA A 90 16.19 1.27 12.42
N VAL A 91 15.66 0.44 13.32
CA VAL A 91 16.36 0.05 14.56
C VAL A 91 17.46 -0.96 14.28
N LEU A 92 17.21 -1.91 13.37
CA LEU A 92 18.18 -2.97 13.02
C LEU A 92 19.37 -2.44 12.21
N ASN A 93 19.11 -1.53 11.28
CA ASN A 93 20.14 -1.04 10.34
C ASN A 93 19.89 0.42 9.95
N LYS A 94 20.96 1.02 9.38
CA LYS A 94 20.85 2.19 8.53
C LYS A 94 21.08 1.80 7.09
N SER A 95 20.36 2.43 6.16
CA SER A 95 20.59 2.19 4.73
C SER A 95 22.00 2.68 4.34
N PRO A 96 22.87 1.81 3.78
CA PRO A 96 24.18 2.24 3.29
C PRO A 96 24.06 3.01 1.97
N ALA A 97 22.96 2.83 1.24
CA ALA A 97 22.66 3.52 -0.01
C ALA A 97 21.77 4.74 0.21
N ALA A 98 21.94 5.76 -0.61
CA ALA A 98 21.03 6.89 -0.66
C ALA A 98 19.61 6.42 -1.00
N LEU A 99 18.62 6.98 -0.31
CA LEU A 99 17.22 6.63 -0.53
C LEU A 99 16.78 7.14 -1.90
N SER A 100 16.23 6.25 -2.73
CA SER A 100 15.68 6.55 -4.05
C SER A 100 14.44 5.71 -4.33
N VAL A 101 13.56 6.18 -5.19
CA VAL A 101 12.37 5.43 -5.61
C VAL A 101 12.75 4.04 -6.14
N SER A 102 13.77 3.94 -6.97
CA SER A 102 14.21 2.66 -7.56
C SER A 102 14.67 1.66 -6.50
N LEU A 103 15.32 2.11 -5.44
CA LEU A 103 15.75 1.26 -4.33
C LEU A 103 14.53 0.66 -3.60
N PHE A 104 13.51 1.45 -3.30
CA PHE A 104 12.29 0.97 -2.64
C PHE A 104 11.46 0.04 -3.54
N VAL A 105 11.41 0.29 -4.84
CA VAL A 105 10.75 -0.61 -5.80
C VAL A 105 11.49 -1.94 -5.87
N SER A 106 12.82 -1.92 -5.91
CA SER A 106 13.65 -3.14 -5.88
C SER A 106 13.42 -3.95 -4.61
N ASP A 107 13.41 -3.29 -3.44
CA ASP A 107 13.12 -3.94 -2.16
C ASP A 107 11.72 -4.57 -2.15
N ALA A 108 10.69 -3.85 -2.63
CA ALA A 108 9.33 -4.37 -2.69
C ALA A 108 9.23 -5.63 -3.58
N VAL A 109 9.89 -5.63 -4.73
CA VAL A 109 9.95 -6.81 -5.62
C VAL A 109 10.68 -7.98 -4.94
N GLU A 110 11.76 -7.71 -4.21
CA GLU A 110 12.51 -8.74 -3.48
C GLU A 110 11.69 -9.33 -2.32
N VAL A 111 10.96 -8.50 -1.56
CA VAL A 111 10.01 -8.96 -0.53
C VAL A 111 8.93 -9.85 -1.16
N ILE A 112 8.34 -9.46 -2.29
CA ILE A 112 7.31 -10.26 -2.96
C ILE A 112 7.87 -11.63 -3.38
N LYS A 113 9.05 -11.66 -3.99
CA LYS A 113 9.71 -12.91 -4.37
C LYS A 113 10.04 -13.80 -3.16
N PHE A 114 10.54 -13.20 -2.07
CA PHE A 114 10.75 -13.91 -0.81
C PHE A 114 9.46 -14.55 -0.31
N LEU A 115 8.33 -13.82 -0.32
CA LEU A 115 7.04 -14.33 0.11
C LEU A 115 6.52 -15.44 -0.81
N CYS A 116 6.63 -15.28 -2.12
CA CYS A 116 6.29 -16.31 -3.09
C CYS A 116 7.03 -17.62 -2.80
N ASN A 117 8.33 -17.54 -2.62
CA ASN A 117 9.18 -18.71 -2.32
C ASN A 117 8.84 -19.34 -0.95
N ARG A 118 8.65 -18.51 0.08
CA ARG A 118 8.38 -18.96 1.46
C ARG A 118 7.07 -19.74 1.57
N PHE A 119 6.03 -19.31 0.86
CA PHE A 119 4.69 -19.88 0.94
C PHE A 119 4.31 -20.72 -0.29
N GLY A 120 5.26 -20.99 -1.21
CA GLY A 120 5.01 -21.80 -2.39
C GLY A 120 3.97 -21.22 -3.34
N GLN A 121 3.84 -19.90 -3.41
CA GLN A 121 2.85 -19.20 -4.24
C GLN A 121 3.54 -18.49 -5.41
N GLU A 122 2.98 -18.61 -6.62
CA GLU A 122 3.52 -17.91 -7.81
C GLU A 122 3.23 -16.41 -7.77
N LYS A 123 2.10 -16.01 -7.20
CA LYS A 123 1.60 -14.63 -7.14
C LYS A 123 1.00 -14.34 -5.78
N ILE A 124 1.09 -13.09 -5.35
CA ILE A 124 0.48 -12.62 -4.09
C ILE A 124 -0.53 -11.50 -4.35
N TYR A 125 -1.38 -11.23 -3.35
CA TYR A 125 -2.14 -9.99 -3.29
C TYR A 125 -1.28 -8.89 -2.67
N LEU A 126 -1.39 -7.68 -3.22
CA LEU A 126 -0.67 -6.50 -2.74
C LEU A 126 -1.65 -5.40 -2.35
N VAL A 127 -1.51 -4.81 -1.17
CA VAL A 127 -2.18 -3.56 -0.77
C VAL A 127 -1.12 -2.48 -0.65
N GLY A 128 -1.35 -1.34 -1.25
CA GLY A 128 -0.46 -0.19 -1.09
C GLY A 128 -1.23 1.06 -0.68
N HIS A 129 -0.89 1.66 0.48
CA HIS A 129 -1.50 2.87 0.98
C HIS A 129 -0.62 4.09 0.72
N SER A 130 -1.18 5.15 0.10
CA SER A 130 -0.47 6.43 -0.08
C SER A 130 0.86 6.27 -0.83
N TRP A 131 2.02 6.53 -0.19
CA TRP A 131 3.35 6.16 -0.69
C TRP A 131 3.47 4.67 -1.03
N GLY A 132 2.95 3.78 -0.18
CA GLY A 132 2.86 2.35 -0.49
C GLY A 132 1.99 2.09 -1.72
N GLY A 133 0.97 2.93 -1.96
CA GLY A 133 0.17 2.94 -3.19
C GLY A 133 0.98 3.32 -4.42
N TYR A 134 1.88 4.29 -4.30
CA TYR A 134 2.86 4.61 -5.33
C TYR A 134 3.77 3.42 -5.64
N LEU A 135 4.35 2.81 -4.60
CA LEU A 135 5.21 1.62 -4.77
C LEU A 135 4.46 0.46 -5.41
N GLY A 136 3.22 0.20 -4.98
CA GLY A 136 2.38 -0.85 -5.54
C GLY A 136 2.06 -0.63 -7.02
N LEU A 137 1.81 0.61 -7.44
CA LEU A 137 1.62 0.96 -8.87
C LEU A 137 2.91 0.73 -9.68
N ARG A 138 4.09 1.06 -9.12
CA ARG A 138 5.38 0.76 -9.75
C ARG A 138 5.57 -0.75 -9.93
N VAL A 139 5.32 -1.55 -8.89
CA VAL A 139 5.37 -3.01 -8.98
C VAL A 139 4.36 -3.55 -9.99
N ALA A 140 3.12 -3.06 -9.99
CA ALA A 140 2.08 -3.48 -10.94
C ALA A 140 2.44 -3.17 -12.40
N ALA A 141 3.15 -2.07 -12.64
CA ALA A 141 3.63 -1.69 -13.96
C ALA A 141 4.86 -2.50 -14.42
N GLU A 142 5.81 -2.74 -13.51
CA GLU A 142 7.12 -3.32 -13.84
C GLU A 142 7.15 -4.85 -13.69
N ARG A 143 6.37 -5.42 -12.76
CA ARG A 143 6.37 -6.84 -12.41
C ARG A 143 4.95 -7.39 -12.18
N PRO A 144 4.02 -7.19 -13.13
CA PRO A 144 2.61 -7.63 -13.01
C PRO A 144 2.46 -9.13 -12.80
N GLU A 145 3.43 -9.93 -13.27
CA GLU A 145 3.43 -11.39 -13.15
C GLU A 145 3.54 -11.89 -11.70
N LEU A 146 3.98 -11.05 -10.79
CA LEU A 146 4.08 -11.37 -9.35
C LEU A 146 2.76 -11.12 -8.59
N LEU A 147 1.77 -10.47 -9.22
CA LEU A 147 0.56 -10.01 -8.57
C LEU A 147 -0.66 -10.82 -8.99
N LYS A 148 -1.36 -11.38 -8.01
CA LYS A 148 -2.70 -11.97 -8.17
C LYS A 148 -3.77 -10.87 -8.23
N GLY A 149 -3.54 -9.75 -7.55
CA GLY A 149 -4.32 -8.53 -7.59
C GLY A 149 -3.66 -7.43 -6.76
N TYR A 150 -3.86 -6.19 -7.17
CA TYR A 150 -3.32 -5.02 -6.49
C TYR A 150 -4.44 -4.10 -5.99
N PHE A 151 -4.45 -3.80 -4.70
CA PHE A 151 -5.37 -2.88 -4.04
C PHE A 151 -4.67 -1.53 -3.83
N ALA A 152 -5.03 -0.56 -4.65
CA ALA A 152 -4.51 0.82 -4.62
C ALA A 152 -5.33 1.65 -3.62
N LEU A 153 -4.86 1.73 -2.38
CA LEU A 153 -5.54 2.41 -1.29
C LEU A 153 -5.04 3.86 -1.18
N SER A 154 -5.89 4.83 -1.52
CA SER A 154 -5.53 6.25 -1.54
C SER A 154 -4.15 6.51 -2.15
N PRO A 155 -3.86 6.01 -3.39
CA PRO A 155 -2.52 5.99 -3.96
C PRO A 155 -2.05 7.37 -4.42
N MET A 156 -0.75 7.63 -4.36
CA MET A 156 -0.14 8.79 -5.01
C MET A 156 -0.11 8.58 -6.54
N ILE A 157 -1.02 9.19 -7.28
CA ILE A 157 -1.12 9.07 -8.76
C ILE A 157 -0.30 10.15 -9.48
N ASN A 158 -0.49 11.39 -9.10
CA ASN A 158 0.25 12.57 -9.53
C ASN A 158 0.35 13.49 -8.31
N GLN A 159 1.31 13.18 -7.44
CA GLN A 159 1.38 13.82 -6.13
C GLN A 159 1.75 15.30 -6.24
N LEU A 160 2.57 15.69 -7.19
CA LEU A 160 2.92 17.09 -7.40
C LEU A 160 1.69 17.93 -7.71
N GLU A 161 0.80 17.42 -8.55
CA GLU A 161 -0.47 18.09 -8.88
C GLU A 161 -1.46 18.04 -7.71
N SER A 162 -1.51 16.92 -6.97
CA SER A 162 -2.30 16.79 -5.75
C SER A 162 -1.93 17.88 -4.72
N GLU A 163 -0.63 18.12 -4.51
CA GLU A 163 -0.16 19.14 -3.58
C GLU A 163 -0.49 20.57 -4.06
N ARG A 164 -0.44 20.84 -5.36
CA ARG A 164 -0.85 22.14 -5.94
C ARG A 164 -2.34 22.39 -5.76
N ILE A 165 -3.16 21.38 -6.08
CA ILE A 165 -4.62 21.47 -5.93
C ILE A 165 -4.99 21.68 -4.47
N SER A 166 -4.45 20.88 -3.56
CA SER A 166 -4.75 21.01 -2.13
C SER A 166 -4.28 22.34 -1.58
N LEU A 167 -3.09 22.84 -1.93
CA LEU A 167 -2.64 24.18 -1.54
C LEU A 167 -3.60 25.28 -1.99
N LYS A 168 -4.06 25.23 -3.24
CA LYS A 168 -5.04 26.19 -3.77
C LYS A 168 -6.36 26.13 -3.00
N VAL A 169 -6.88 24.93 -2.75
CA VAL A 169 -8.12 24.74 -1.96
C VAL A 169 -7.95 25.32 -0.55
N LEU A 170 -6.80 25.10 0.09
CA LEU A 170 -6.52 25.61 1.42
C LEU A 170 -6.44 27.15 1.44
N GLN A 171 -5.81 27.77 0.44
CA GLN A 171 -5.72 29.23 0.31
C GLN A 171 -7.11 29.85 0.06
N ASP A 172 -7.92 29.25 -0.81
CA ASP A 172 -9.27 29.72 -1.11
C ASP A 172 -10.20 29.64 0.12
N ASN A 173 -10.12 28.53 0.87
CA ASN A 173 -10.87 28.38 2.13
C ASN A 173 -10.42 29.41 3.18
N ALA A 174 -9.11 29.61 3.34
CA ALA A 174 -8.55 30.58 4.26
C ALA A 174 -9.00 32.02 3.92
N ALA A 175 -9.05 32.36 2.63
CA ALA A 175 -9.55 33.66 2.17
C ALA A 175 -11.05 33.83 2.43
N LYS A 176 -11.84 32.81 2.14
CA LYS A 176 -13.31 32.79 2.37
C LYS A 176 -13.65 32.96 3.85
N GLU A 177 -12.86 32.34 4.74
CA GLU A 177 -13.03 32.40 6.19
C GLU A 177 -12.34 33.62 6.83
N ASN A 178 -11.68 34.49 6.07
CA ASN A 178 -10.85 35.58 6.55
C ASN A 178 -9.78 35.14 7.58
N ASN A 179 -9.25 33.92 7.42
CA ASN A 179 -8.27 33.33 8.34
C ASN A 179 -6.85 33.86 8.05
N GLN A 180 -6.49 35.00 8.65
CA GLN A 180 -5.21 35.67 8.40
C GLN A 180 -4.00 34.80 8.73
N LYS A 181 -4.12 33.94 9.77
CA LYS A 181 -3.02 33.02 10.13
C LYS A 181 -2.81 31.96 9.04
N ALA A 182 -3.89 31.37 8.52
CA ALA A 182 -3.81 30.40 7.43
C ALA A 182 -3.22 31.06 6.18
N LEU A 183 -3.70 32.22 5.80
CA LEU A 183 -3.21 32.97 4.63
C LEU A 183 -1.72 33.26 4.73
N SER A 184 -1.24 33.75 5.89
CA SER A 184 0.18 34.05 6.13
C SER A 184 1.08 32.80 6.08
N GLU A 185 0.64 31.67 6.66
CA GLU A 185 1.41 30.43 6.66
C GLU A 185 1.42 29.77 5.26
N LEU A 186 0.25 29.70 4.57
CA LEU A 186 0.13 29.10 3.25
C LEU A 186 0.79 29.92 2.14
N ALA A 187 0.96 31.23 2.31
CA ALA A 187 1.70 32.08 1.38
C ALA A 187 3.21 31.72 1.32
N GLN A 188 3.74 31.05 2.34
CA GLN A 188 5.13 30.61 2.40
C GLN A 188 5.35 29.23 1.78
N VAL A 189 4.29 28.53 1.37
CA VAL A 189 4.37 27.17 0.86
C VAL A 189 4.60 27.18 -0.65
N GLU A 190 5.64 26.48 -1.07
CA GLU A 190 5.94 26.18 -2.48
C GLU A 190 5.80 24.69 -2.74
N VAL A 191 5.38 24.32 -3.95
CA VAL A 191 5.27 22.91 -4.40
C VAL A 191 6.18 22.72 -5.62
N PRO A 192 7.15 21.78 -5.56
CA PRO A 192 7.46 20.84 -4.47
C PRO A 192 8.00 21.54 -3.21
N PHE A 193 7.75 20.94 -2.05
CA PHE A 193 8.19 21.50 -0.75
C PHE A 193 9.70 21.58 -0.66
N LYS A 194 10.23 22.72 -0.18
CA LYS A 194 11.68 22.95 -0.03
C LYS A 194 12.22 22.53 1.32
N ASN A 195 11.38 22.49 2.36
CA ASN A 195 11.76 22.16 3.73
C ASN A 195 10.57 21.71 4.57
N GLY A 196 10.85 21.25 5.80
CA GLY A 196 9.85 20.78 6.75
C GLY A 196 8.83 21.84 7.16
N THR A 197 9.23 23.10 7.28
CA THR A 197 8.32 24.19 7.65
C THR A 197 7.22 24.39 6.60
N GLN A 198 7.57 24.40 5.31
CA GLN A 198 6.60 24.49 4.22
C GLN A 198 5.64 23.29 4.23
N LEU A 199 6.19 22.08 4.38
CA LEU A 199 5.40 20.86 4.50
C LEU A 199 4.49 20.91 5.73
N TYR A 200 4.98 21.36 6.88
CA TYR A 200 4.20 21.51 8.10
C TYR A 200 3.02 22.47 7.91
N TYR A 201 3.23 23.66 7.33
CA TYR A 201 2.16 24.62 7.10
C TYR A 201 1.07 24.01 6.20
N HIS A 202 1.47 23.35 5.14
CA HIS A 202 0.53 22.66 4.26
C HIS A 202 -0.23 21.56 5.03
N ARG A 203 0.44 20.62 5.67
CA ARG A 203 -0.18 19.48 6.36
C ARG A 203 -1.04 19.89 7.55
N LYS A 204 -0.69 20.93 8.26
CA LYS A 204 -1.45 21.52 9.36
C LYS A 204 -2.86 21.94 8.89
N TRP A 205 -2.93 22.68 7.81
CA TRP A 205 -4.22 23.18 7.29
C TRP A 205 -4.98 22.08 6.54
N LEU A 206 -4.27 21.21 5.84
CA LEU A 206 -4.86 20.05 5.18
C LEU A 206 -5.50 19.08 6.20
N SER A 207 -4.83 18.81 7.31
CA SER A 207 -5.38 17.97 8.38
C SER A 207 -6.68 18.54 8.95
N LYS A 208 -6.76 19.86 9.10
CA LYS A 208 -8.01 20.54 9.53
C LYS A 208 -9.12 20.38 8.50
N LEU A 209 -8.81 20.58 7.21
CA LEU A 209 -9.77 20.39 6.12
C LEU A 209 -10.34 18.97 6.10
N MET A 210 -9.48 17.98 6.31
CA MET A 210 -9.85 16.55 6.30
C MET A 210 -10.33 16.03 7.67
N ASN A 211 -10.49 16.90 8.67
CA ASN A 211 -10.87 16.54 10.05
C ASN A 211 -10.01 15.40 10.61
N SER A 212 -8.69 15.52 10.43
CA SER A 212 -7.70 14.55 10.88
C SER A 212 -6.68 15.14 11.87
N THR A 213 -5.87 14.29 12.48
CA THR A 213 -4.86 14.73 13.47
C THR A 213 -3.81 15.63 12.83
N THR A 214 -3.68 16.85 13.35
CA THR A 214 -2.65 17.79 12.91
C THR A 214 -1.29 17.35 13.43
N PRO A 215 -0.26 17.21 12.56
CA PRO A 215 1.10 16.89 12.99
C PRO A 215 1.72 18.07 13.76
N THR A 216 2.76 17.79 14.56
CA THR A 216 3.60 18.84 15.14
C THR A 216 4.70 19.26 14.16
N LEU A 217 5.20 20.50 14.29
CA LEU A 217 6.32 20.98 13.46
C LEU A 217 7.55 20.08 13.65
N GLU A 218 7.89 19.77 14.89
CA GLU A 218 9.04 18.91 15.22
C GLU A 218 8.96 17.55 14.49
N ARG A 219 7.80 16.89 14.52
CA ARG A 219 7.61 15.61 13.84
C ARG A 219 7.77 15.73 12.32
N VAL A 220 7.26 16.82 11.73
CA VAL A 220 7.38 17.06 10.28
C VAL A 220 8.82 17.39 9.91
N ASP A 221 9.54 18.15 10.72
CA ASP A 221 10.95 18.45 10.48
C ASP A 221 11.83 17.20 10.58
N GLN A 222 11.62 16.36 11.60
CA GLN A 222 12.32 15.08 11.73
C GLN A 222 12.03 14.17 10.52
N TRP A 223 10.77 14.08 10.09
CA TRP A 223 10.40 13.32 8.91
C TRP A 223 11.07 13.89 7.65
N SER A 224 11.03 15.21 7.48
CA SER A 224 11.58 15.90 6.31
C SER A 224 13.09 15.72 6.15
N ALA A 225 13.81 15.66 7.24
CA ALA A 225 15.26 15.44 7.24
C ALA A 225 15.65 14.10 6.56
N THR A 226 14.80 13.08 6.69
CA THR A 226 15.05 11.77 6.07
C THR A 226 14.36 11.61 4.72
N TRP A 227 13.13 12.08 4.58
CA TRP A 227 12.22 11.62 3.55
C TRP A 227 11.86 12.65 2.47
N LEU A 228 12.07 13.95 2.72
CA LEU A 228 11.57 15.00 1.82
C LEU A 228 12.15 14.89 0.40
N THR A 229 13.43 14.53 0.27
CA THR A 229 14.08 14.35 -1.04
C THR A 229 13.44 13.21 -1.81
N LEU A 230 13.26 12.05 -1.18
CA LEU A 230 12.60 10.89 -1.77
C LEU A 230 11.13 11.16 -2.09
N PHE A 231 10.41 11.83 -1.19
CA PHE A 231 9.02 12.24 -1.41
C PHE A 231 8.89 13.15 -2.63
N ASN A 232 9.78 14.15 -2.76
CA ASN A 232 9.80 15.06 -3.90
C ASN A 232 10.20 14.34 -5.21
N GLU A 233 11.10 13.34 -5.15
CA GLU A 233 11.41 12.48 -6.30
C GLU A 233 10.16 11.74 -6.79
N ALA A 234 9.49 11.03 -5.90
CA ALA A 234 8.28 10.27 -6.21
C ALA A 234 7.13 11.16 -6.70
N SER A 235 6.98 12.35 -6.11
CA SER A 235 5.91 13.30 -6.44
C SER A 235 5.94 13.78 -7.90
N ARG A 236 7.07 13.66 -8.58
CA ARG A 236 7.21 14.04 -10.01
C ARG A 236 6.63 13.01 -10.97
N THR A 237 6.33 11.80 -10.50
CA THR A 237 5.73 10.76 -11.34
C THR A 237 4.26 11.07 -11.57
N ASN A 238 3.85 11.13 -12.84
CA ASN A 238 2.46 11.11 -13.26
C ASN A 238 2.13 9.71 -13.80
N PHE A 239 1.31 8.95 -13.11
CA PHE A 239 0.99 7.57 -13.53
C PHE A 239 0.14 7.50 -14.78
N LEU A 240 -0.58 8.56 -15.17
CA LEU A 240 -1.25 8.61 -16.47
C LEU A 240 -0.26 8.52 -17.64
N GLU A 241 0.95 9.03 -17.44
CA GLU A 241 2.03 9.00 -18.45
C GLU A 241 2.94 7.77 -18.24
N PHE A 242 3.28 7.47 -16.97
CA PHE A 242 4.24 6.43 -16.63
C PHE A 242 3.68 5.02 -16.85
N ALA A 243 2.44 4.77 -16.46
CA ALA A 243 1.80 3.45 -16.50
C ALA A 243 0.35 3.53 -17.00
N PRO A 244 0.13 3.90 -18.29
CA PRO A 244 -1.21 3.96 -18.86
C PRO A 244 -1.85 2.56 -19.03
N VAL A 245 -1.05 1.49 -18.94
CA VAL A 245 -1.48 0.10 -19.04
C VAL A 245 -0.90 -0.70 -17.87
N LEU A 246 -1.77 -1.45 -17.18
CA LEU A 246 -1.37 -2.38 -16.13
C LEU A 246 -1.83 -3.80 -16.51
N LYS A 247 -0.93 -4.79 -16.42
CA LYS A 247 -1.17 -6.18 -16.84
C LYS A 247 -1.52 -7.09 -15.65
N CYS A 248 -2.11 -6.55 -14.61
CA CYS A 248 -2.67 -7.31 -13.48
C CYS A 248 -4.00 -6.67 -13.06
N PRO A 249 -4.87 -7.38 -12.33
CA PRO A 249 -6.07 -6.81 -11.74
C PRO A 249 -5.74 -5.68 -10.75
N VAL A 250 -6.45 -4.53 -10.84
CA VAL A 250 -6.24 -3.39 -9.95
C VAL A 250 -7.55 -2.86 -9.38
N TYR A 251 -7.59 -2.73 -8.06
CA TYR A 251 -8.75 -2.31 -7.30
C TYR A 251 -8.44 -1.01 -6.56
N PHE A 252 -9.11 0.08 -6.94
CA PHE A 252 -8.92 1.40 -6.35
C PHE A 252 -9.87 1.58 -5.17
N LEU A 253 -9.31 1.91 -4.00
CA LEU A 253 -10.01 2.14 -2.74
C LEU A 253 -9.78 3.59 -2.31
N ILE A 254 -10.76 4.46 -2.53
CA ILE A 254 -10.57 5.92 -2.46
C ILE A 254 -11.52 6.54 -1.45
N GLY A 255 -10.97 7.31 -0.50
CA GLY A 255 -11.78 8.15 0.37
C GLY A 255 -12.33 9.37 -0.38
N SER A 256 -13.63 9.62 -0.27
CA SER A 256 -14.32 10.69 -1.02
C SER A 256 -13.89 12.11 -0.62
N SER A 257 -13.17 12.25 0.49
CA SER A 257 -12.66 13.53 1.01
C SER A 257 -11.12 13.54 1.10
N ASP A 258 -10.43 12.70 0.31
CA ASP A 258 -8.97 12.64 0.29
C ASP A 258 -8.38 13.80 -0.53
N TYR A 259 -7.95 14.84 0.15
CA TYR A 259 -7.23 15.97 -0.44
C TYR A 259 -5.70 15.83 -0.32
N GLN A 260 -5.19 14.76 0.30
CA GLN A 260 -3.75 14.51 0.44
C GLN A 260 -3.17 13.80 -0.78
N THR A 261 -3.85 12.75 -1.26
CA THR A 261 -3.63 12.13 -2.57
C THR A 261 -4.91 12.36 -3.39
N TYR A 262 -5.08 13.56 -3.85
CA TYR A 262 -6.36 14.12 -4.30
C TYR A 262 -7.24 13.14 -5.07
N PHE A 263 -8.39 12.82 -4.48
CA PHE A 263 -9.27 11.71 -4.91
C PHE A 263 -9.68 11.76 -6.39
N LYS A 264 -9.83 12.98 -6.98
CA LYS A 264 -10.17 13.10 -8.41
C LYS A 264 -9.03 12.73 -9.34
N LEU A 265 -7.77 12.84 -8.92
CA LEU A 265 -6.65 12.34 -9.71
C LEU A 265 -6.62 10.81 -9.74
N ALA A 266 -6.96 10.17 -8.63
CA ALA A 266 -7.12 8.71 -8.59
C ALA A 266 -8.32 8.23 -9.43
N GLU A 267 -9.45 8.94 -9.38
CA GLU A 267 -10.61 8.69 -10.23
C GLU A 267 -10.28 8.84 -11.71
N SER A 268 -9.61 9.94 -12.08
CA SER A 268 -9.17 10.20 -13.47
C SER A 268 -8.24 9.11 -13.98
N TYR A 269 -7.29 8.66 -13.16
CA TYR A 269 -6.41 7.54 -13.51
C TYR A 269 -7.19 6.25 -13.68
N TYR A 270 -8.11 5.92 -12.76
CA TYR A 270 -8.98 4.76 -12.89
C TYR A 270 -9.77 4.78 -14.21
N GLN A 271 -10.29 5.91 -14.62
CA GLN A 271 -11.05 6.03 -15.87
C GLN A 271 -10.18 5.73 -17.10
N GLN A 272 -8.93 6.19 -17.11
CA GLN A 272 -8.04 6.16 -18.26
C GLN A 272 -7.12 4.95 -18.33
N VAL A 273 -6.68 4.40 -17.18
CA VAL A 273 -5.78 3.24 -17.16
C VAL A 273 -6.43 2.02 -17.83
N VAL A 274 -5.70 1.36 -18.69
CA VAL A 274 -6.10 0.10 -19.30
C VAL A 274 -5.63 -1.05 -18.43
N CYS A 275 -6.55 -1.86 -17.94
CA CYS A 275 -6.28 -3.06 -17.15
C CYS A 275 -7.17 -4.20 -17.63
N GLU A 276 -6.71 -5.44 -17.43
CA GLU A 276 -7.52 -6.64 -17.64
C GLU A 276 -8.77 -6.62 -16.77
N GLU A 277 -8.63 -6.25 -15.51
CA GLU A 277 -9.72 -6.07 -14.55
C GLU A 277 -9.44 -4.86 -13.67
N LYS A 278 -10.43 -4.00 -13.51
CA LYS A 278 -10.36 -2.85 -12.58
C LYS A 278 -11.70 -2.56 -11.91
N LYS A 279 -11.67 -2.16 -10.64
CA LYS A 279 -12.83 -1.73 -9.88
C LYS A 279 -12.48 -0.48 -9.08
N LEU A 280 -13.40 0.47 -8.97
CA LEU A 280 -13.30 1.62 -8.08
C LEU A 280 -14.31 1.49 -6.96
N SER A 281 -13.84 1.60 -5.73
CA SER A 281 -14.67 1.58 -4.52
C SER A 281 -14.48 2.87 -3.74
N TRP A 282 -15.56 3.64 -3.60
CA TRP A 282 -15.58 4.87 -2.82
C TRP A 282 -15.84 4.59 -1.36
N PHE A 283 -15.09 5.26 -0.48
CA PHE A 283 -15.29 5.29 0.97
C PHE A 283 -15.87 6.65 1.34
N ALA A 284 -17.21 6.69 1.50
CA ALA A 284 -17.97 7.92 1.57
C ALA A 284 -17.71 8.76 2.84
N HIS A 285 -17.27 8.10 3.92
CA HIS A 285 -17.01 8.72 5.22
C HIS A 285 -15.51 8.81 5.53
N SER A 286 -14.66 8.65 4.50
CA SER A 286 -13.22 8.61 4.65
C SER A 286 -12.54 9.73 3.87
N ALA A 287 -11.44 10.22 4.43
CA ALA A 287 -10.42 10.98 3.73
C ALA A 287 -9.26 10.03 3.35
N HIS A 288 -8.03 10.33 3.79
CA HIS A 288 -6.81 9.63 3.37
C HIS A 288 -6.64 8.20 3.92
N ASN A 289 -7.41 7.79 4.94
CA ASN A 289 -7.21 6.52 5.63
C ASN A 289 -8.46 5.62 5.66
N PRO A 290 -9.02 5.18 4.50
CA PRO A 290 -10.23 4.36 4.45
C PRO A 290 -10.14 3.08 5.29
N HIS A 291 -9.00 2.42 5.31
CA HIS A 291 -8.75 1.21 6.10
C HIS A 291 -8.89 1.40 7.63
N LEU A 292 -8.79 2.65 8.11
CA LEU A 292 -8.95 2.97 9.53
C LEU A 292 -10.32 3.56 9.87
N THR A 293 -10.95 4.25 8.94
CA THR A 293 -12.22 4.97 9.18
C THR A 293 -13.43 4.17 8.76
N GLU A 294 -13.32 3.32 7.75
CA GLU A 294 -14.36 2.39 7.28
C GLU A 294 -13.78 0.96 7.19
N THR A 295 -13.19 0.49 8.28
CA THR A 295 -12.42 -0.76 8.36
C THR A 295 -13.21 -1.98 7.88
N ALA A 296 -14.46 -2.14 8.34
CA ALA A 296 -15.28 -3.28 7.94
C ALA A 296 -15.44 -3.36 6.41
N LYS A 297 -15.76 -2.24 5.76
CA LYS A 297 -15.88 -2.15 4.31
C LYS A 297 -14.57 -2.45 3.58
N PHE A 298 -13.46 -1.97 4.15
CA PHE A 298 -12.13 -2.27 3.60
C PHE A 298 -11.84 -3.77 3.61
N GLU A 299 -12.02 -4.44 4.76
CA GLU A 299 -11.77 -5.87 4.91
C GLU A 299 -12.73 -6.71 4.05
N GLU A 300 -14.03 -6.40 4.06
CA GLU A 300 -15.05 -7.08 3.24
C GLU A 300 -14.74 -7.04 1.74
N LEU A 301 -14.33 -5.87 1.22
CA LEU A 301 -13.97 -5.73 -0.20
C LEU A 301 -12.79 -6.62 -0.60
N LEU A 302 -11.75 -6.70 0.22
CA LEU A 302 -10.59 -7.54 -0.08
C LEU A 302 -10.98 -9.02 -0.06
N ILE A 303 -11.80 -9.44 0.92
CA ILE A 303 -12.29 -10.81 1.06
C ILE A 303 -13.20 -11.19 -0.12
N GLU A 304 -14.12 -10.30 -0.50
CA GLU A 304 -15.03 -10.50 -1.63
C GLU A 304 -14.23 -10.74 -2.93
N ILE A 305 -13.27 -9.85 -3.23
CA ILE A 305 -12.44 -9.94 -4.43
C ILE A 305 -11.63 -11.24 -4.46
N LYS A 306 -11.00 -11.60 -3.33
CA LYS A 306 -10.30 -12.89 -3.20
C LYS A 306 -11.23 -14.06 -3.52
N ASN A 307 -12.46 -14.08 -2.96
CA ASN A 307 -13.40 -15.17 -3.15
C ASN A 307 -13.94 -15.25 -4.59
N GLN A 308 -14.10 -14.12 -5.27
CA GLN A 308 -14.48 -14.08 -6.70
C GLN A 308 -13.38 -14.68 -7.58
N LYS A 309 -12.11 -14.36 -7.32
CA LYS A 309 -10.96 -14.91 -8.05
C LYS A 309 -10.84 -16.43 -7.88
N LEU A 310 -10.99 -16.96 -6.68
CA LEU A 310 -10.96 -18.40 -6.43
C LEU A 310 -12.04 -19.15 -7.21
N LYS A 311 -13.25 -18.55 -7.36
CA LYS A 311 -14.34 -19.16 -8.15
C LYS A 311 -14.08 -19.16 -9.66
N SER A 312 -13.28 -18.21 -10.16
CA SER A 312 -12.94 -18.14 -11.59
C SER A 312 -11.77 -19.04 -11.99
N GLU A 313 -11.03 -19.56 -11.02
CA GLU A 313 -9.90 -20.48 -11.20
C GLU A 313 -10.31 -21.98 -11.09
N LEU A 314 -11.55 -22.27 -10.59
CA LEU A 314 -12.17 -23.61 -10.52
C LEU A 314 -13.05 -23.88 -11.73
#